data_35fd5c716903105c410185b2222c4540
#
_entry.id   35fd5c716903105c410185b2222c4540
#
_cell.length_a   1.000
_cell.length_b   1.000
_cell.length_c   1.000
_cell.angle_alpha   90.00
_cell.angle_beta   90.00
_cell.angle_gamma   90.00
#
_symmetry.space_group_name_H-M   'P 1'
#
loop_
_entity.id
_entity.type
_entity.pdbx_description
1 polymer ?
#
loop_
_entity_poly.entity_id
_entity_poly.type
_entity_poly.pdbx_seq_one_letter_code
_entity_poly.pdbx_strand_id
1 'polypeptide(L)'
;SCIYPLNASNPIKEESFMTGSLEPTNSPYAMAKLSAIEIGRALNQQYGHIVINLMPTNLYGPNDNFSENDSHVIPGLIKRMHIAKINNEKEFSIWGSGKPLREFLYVDDLSMSILHIIENQIEDDLINIGSGEEISIYDLSLKIKNILDFQGEIVFDTSMPDGNPRKLIDSTKINSYGWKHQTSLDEGLKKTYDWFLENIA
;
A
#
# COMPACT_ATOMS: atom_id res chain seq x y z
N SER A 1 -2.35 6.91 -2.48
CA SER A 1 -1.32 7.85 -1.95
C SER A 1 -0.26 8.26 -2.99
N CYS A 2 -0.22 7.64 -4.18
CA CYS A 2 0.76 7.95 -5.23
C CYS A 2 0.61 9.34 -5.88
N ILE A 3 -0.45 10.08 -5.56
CA ILE A 3 -0.71 11.43 -6.07
C ILE A 3 -0.03 12.53 -5.25
N TYR A 4 0.49 12.21 -4.07
CA TYR A 4 1.22 13.18 -3.26
C TYR A 4 2.56 13.53 -3.89
N PRO A 5 3.05 14.77 -3.65
CA PRO A 5 4.35 15.20 -4.15
C PRO A 5 5.49 14.26 -3.72
N LEU A 6 6.48 14.10 -4.61
CA LEU A 6 7.66 13.26 -4.35
C LEU A 6 8.36 13.63 -3.04
N ASN A 7 8.45 14.93 -2.76
CA ASN A 7 9.16 15.48 -1.60
C ASN A 7 8.21 15.90 -0.46
N ALA A 8 6.98 15.35 -0.41
CA ALA A 8 6.08 15.62 0.70
C ALA A 8 6.68 15.16 2.03
N SER A 9 6.52 15.97 3.07
CA SER A 9 6.99 15.61 4.42
C SER A 9 6.22 14.40 4.96
N ASN A 10 6.95 13.45 5.56
CA ASN A 10 6.34 12.27 6.19
C ASN A 10 6.12 12.51 7.71
N PRO A 11 4.98 12.11 8.29
CA PRO A 11 3.80 11.55 7.62
C PRO A 11 3.14 12.55 6.67
N ILE A 12 2.67 12.07 5.49
CA ILE A 12 2.08 12.91 4.45
C ILE A 12 0.63 13.24 4.83
N LYS A 13 0.34 14.51 5.01
CA LYS A 13 -1.00 15.00 5.32
C LYS A 13 -1.80 15.32 4.06
N GLU A 14 -3.12 15.37 4.19
CA GLU A 14 -4.02 15.72 3.08
C GLU A 14 -3.72 17.10 2.48
N GLU A 15 -3.24 18.05 3.30
CA GLU A 15 -2.85 19.40 2.83
C GLU A 15 -1.64 19.39 1.88
N SER A 16 -0.92 18.27 1.78
CA SER A 16 0.16 18.09 0.80
C SER A 16 -0.36 17.89 -0.64
N PHE A 17 -1.68 17.78 -0.82
CA PHE A 17 -2.30 17.63 -2.13
C PHE A 17 -1.92 18.79 -3.06
N MET A 18 -1.36 18.47 -4.23
CA MET A 18 -0.94 19.43 -5.27
C MET A 18 0.07 20.51 -4.83
N THR A 19 0.86 20.28 -3.80
CA THR A 19 1.85 21.26 -3.31
C THR A 19 3.23 21.14 -3.93
N GLY A 20 3.45 20.18 -4.83
CA GLY A 20 4.77 19.95 -5.47
C GLY A 20 4.72 18.97 -6.63
N SER A 21 5.91 18.70 -7.18
CA SER A 21 6.06 17.81 -8.34
C SER A 21 5.75 16.35 -8.00
N LEU A 22 5.11 15.68 -8.94
CA LEU A 22 4.83 14.25 -8.86
C LEU A 22 6.09 13.42 -9.06
N GLU A 23 6.05 12.17 -8.61
CA GLU A 23 7.08 11.19 -8.92
C GLU A 23 7.07 10.90 -10.44
N PRO A 24 8.20 11.09 -11.17
CA PRO A 24 8.21 11.09 -12.64
C PRO A 24 7.73 9.78 -13.26
N THR A 25 8.11 8.62 -12.70
CA THR A 25 7.76 7.30 -13.27
C THR A 25 6.28 6.98 -13.11
N ASN A 26 5.60 7.60 -12.14
CA ASN A 26 4.20 7.39 -11.80
C ASN A 26 3.29 8.59 -12.17
N SER A 27 3.86 9.62 -12.79
CA SER A 27 3.16 10.87 -13.10
C SER A 27 1.87 10.67 -13.92
N PRO A 28 1.82 9.84 -14.98
CA PRO A 28 0.58 9.66 -15.75
C PRO A 28 -0.58 9.10 -14.91
N TYR A 29 -0.30 8.11 -14.07
CA TYR A 29 -1.28 7.55 -13.15
C TYR A 29 -1.73 8.59 -12.12
N ALA A 30 -0.78 9.29 -11.51
CA ALA A 30 -1.06 10.31 -10.51
C ALA A 30 -1.94 11.44 -11.09
N MET A 31 -1.64 11.93 -12.30
CA MET A 31 -2.44 12.94 -12.99
C MET A 31 -3.87 12.48 -13.24
N ALA A 32 -4.08 11.23 -13.64
CA ALA A 32 -5.43 10.69 -13.82
C ALA A 32 -6.25 10.72 -12.52
N LYS A 33 -5.61 10.36 -11.38
CA LYS A 33 -6.26 10.39 -10.06
C LYS A 33 -6.50 11.83 -9.55
N LEU A 34 -5.54 12.74 -9.75
CA LEU A 34 -5.71 14.16 -9.43
C LEU A 34 -6.89 14.77 -10.19
N SER A 35 -6.99 14.49 -11.51
CA SER A 35 -8.11 14.95 -12.32
C SER A 35 -9.46 14.44 -11.80
N ALA A 36 -9.53 13.18 -11.36
CA ALA A 36 -10.76 12.62 -10.79
C ALA A 36 -11.17 13.34 -9.49
N ILE A 37 -10.23 13.70 -8.63
CA ILE A 37 -10.47 14.46 -7.40
C ILE A 37 -11.04 15.85 -7.76
N GLU A 38 -10.39 16.58 -8.67
CA GLU A 38 -10.85 17.91 -9.09
C GLU A 38 -12.22 17.88 -9.77
N ILE A 39 -12.52 16.84 -10.57
CA ILE A 39 -13.87 16.63 -11.13
C ILE A 39 -14.89 16.43 -10.01
N GLY A 40 -14.57 15.62 -9.01
CA GLY A 40 -15.42 15.40 -7.84
C GLY A 40 -15.73 16.70 -7.09
N ARG A 41 -14.72 17.55 -6.88
CA ARG A 41 -14.86 18.87 -6.27
C ARG A 41 -15.77 19.79 -7.10
N ALA A 42 -15.59 19.81 -8.43
CA ALA A 42 -16.43 20.58 -9.32
C ALA A 42 -17.91 20.11 -9.31
N LEU A 43 -18.14 18.81 -9.24
CA LEU A 43 -19.50 18.23 -9.10
C LEU A 43 -20.16 18.63 -7.79
N ASN A 44 -19.39 18.61 -6.68
CA ASN A 44 -19.87 19.09 -5.41
C ASN A 44 -20.27 20.57 -5.49
N GLN A 45 -19.38 21.41 -6.02
CA GLN A 45 -19.60 22.86 -6.12
C GLN A 45 -20.78 23.24 -7.02
N GLN A 46 -20.94 22.54 -8.16
CA GLN A 46 -21.97 22.90 -9.15
C GLN A 46 -23.33 22.27 -8.86
N TYR A 47 -23.35 21.08 -8.31
CA TYR A 47 -24.56 20.26 -8.20
C TYR A 47 -24.86 19.77 -6.78
N GLY A 48 -24.00 20.06 -5.81
CA GLY A 48 -24.17 19.60 -4.43
C GLY A 48 -23.95 18.10 -4.25
N HIS A 49 -23.23 17.43 -5.17
CA HIS A 49 -22.90 16.01 -5.00
C HIS A 49 -21.87 15.83 -3.89
N ILE A 50 -22.13 14.91 -3.00
CA ILE A 50 -21.16 14.49 -1.97
C ILE A 50 -20.17 13.53 -2.64
N VAL A 51 -18.93 13.97 -2.82
CA VAL A 51 -17.82 13.17 -3.37
C VAL A 51 -16.69 13.15 -2.36
N ILE A 52 -16.37 11.96 -1.85
CA ILE A 52 -15.31 11.75 -0.86
C ILE A 52 -14.14 11.04 -1.54
N ASN A 53 -12.97 11.65 -1.49
CA ASN A 53 -11.77 11.11 -2.11
C ASN A 53 -10.91 10.40 -1.06
N LEU A 54 -10.79 9.08 -1.18
CA LEU A 54 -9.99 8.29 -0.24
C LEU A 54 -8.59 8.06 -0.79
N MET A 55 -7.61 8.28 0.07
CA MET A 55 -6.18 8.16 -0.23
C MET A 55 -5.58 6.98 0.53
N PRO A 56 -5.80 5.73 0.06
CA PRO A 56 -5.23 4.58 0.74
C PRO A 56 -3.71 4.55 0.59
N THR A 57 -3.03 3.99 1.60
CA THR A 57 -1.64 3.56 1.51
C THR A 57 -1.51 2.31 0.61
N ASN A 58 -0.39 1.59 0.64
CA ASN A 58 -0.22 0.39 -0.18
C ASN A 58 -1.17 -0.71 0.31
N LEU A 59 -2.12 -1.07 -0.54
CA LEU A 59 -3.06 -2.15 -0.26
C LEU A 59 -2.46 -3.51 -0.58
N TYR A 60 -2.88 -4.53 0.14
CA TYR A 60 -2.56 -5.93 -0.12
C TYR A 60 -3.66 -6.86 0.40
N GLY A 61 -3.74 -8.06 -0.12
CA GLY A 61 -4.74 -9.04 0.32
C GLY A 61 -5.11 -10.05 -0.76
N PRO A 62 -6.17 -10.82 -0.53
CA PRO A 62 -6.80 -11.69 -1.52
C PRO A 62 -7.17 -10.95 -2.81
N ASN A 63 -7.10 -11.65 -3.94
CA ASN A 63 -7.36 -11.13 -5.28
C ASN A 63 -6.39 -10.04 -5.78
N ASP A 64 -5.24 -9.83 -5.11
CA ASP A 64 -4.20 -8.95 -5.61
C ASP A 64 -3.54 -9.53 -6.88
N ASN A 65 -2.76 -8.73 -7.59
CA ASN A 65 -2.04 -9.15 -8.78
C ASN A 65 -0.73 -9.85 -8.41
N PHE A 66 -0.68 -11.17 -8.59
CA PHE A 66 0.51 -12.01 -8.39
C PHE A 66 1.29 -12.26 -9.69
N SER A 67 1.18 -11.41 -10.72
CA SER A 67 1.98 -11.55 -11.94
C SER A 67 3.48 -11.41 -11.66
N GLU A 68 4.32 -11.95 -12.55
CA GLU A 68 5.78 -11.91 -12.35
C GLU A 68 6.36 -10.50 -12.54
N ASN A 69 5.79 -9.71 -13.45
CA ASN A 69 6.39 -8.45 -13.90
C ASN A 69 5.69 -7.21 -13.35
N ASP A 70 4.39 -7.30 -13.04
CA ASP A 70 3.54 -6.13 -12.72
C ASP A 70 2.90 -6.20 -11.33
N SER A 71 3.39 -7.10 -10.47
CA SER A 71 2.87 -7.24 -9.12
C SER A 71 3.40 -6.14 -8.19
N HIS A 72 2.58 -5.79 -7.20
CA HIS A 72 3.01 -4.99 -6.06
C HIS A 72 3.99 -5.76 -5.16
N VAL A 73 4.60 -5.06 -4.20
CA VAL A 73 5.68 -5.60 -3.35
C VAL A 73 5.28 -6.88 -2.63
N ILE A 74 4.16 -6.89 -1.89
CA ILE A 74 3.74 -8.07 -1.10
C ILE A 74 3.40 -9.27 -1.99
N PRO A 75 2.49 -9.17 -2.98
CA PRO A 75 2.18 -10.32 -3.82
C PRO A 75 3.39 -10.82 -4.61
N GLY A 76 4.27 -9.90 -5.06
CA GLY A 76 5.50 -10.27 -5.75
C GLY A 76 6.49 -11.02 -4.86
N LEU A 77 6.68 -10.59 -3.62
CA LEU A 77 7.53 -11.30 -2.64
C LEU A 77 6.94 -12.68 -2.30
N ILE A 78 5.64 -12.77 -2.04
CA ILE A 78 4.96 -14.04 -1.72
C ILE A 78 5.16 -15.05 -2.86
N LYS A 79 4.80 -14.68 -4.09
CA LYS A 79 4.90 -15.58 -5.25
C LYS A 79 6.33 -16.04 -5.50
N ARG A 80 7.28 -15.12 -5.61
CA ARG A 80 8.67 -15.44 -5.91
C ARG A 80 9.30 -16.30 -4.80
N MET A 81 9.02 -15.98 -3.52
CA MET A 81 9.55 -16.75 -2.40
C MET A 81 8.89 -18.13 -2.29
N HIS A 82 7.59 -18.24 -2.65
CA HIS A 82 6.91 -19.53 -2.75
C HIS A 82 7.56 -20.43 -3.83
N ILE A 83 7.86 -19.88 -5.01
CA ILE A 83 8.57 -20.60 -6.07
C ILE A 83 9.98 -21.04 -5.60
N ALA A 84 10.72 -20.13 -4.97
CA ALA A 84 12.02 -20.45 -4.41
C ALA A 84 11.96 -21.59 -3.37
N LYS A 85 10.91 -21.61 -2.52
CA LYS A 85 10.64 -22.70 -1.57
C LYS A 85 10.40 -24.04 -2.28
N ILE A 86 9.54 -24.08 -3.29
CA ILE A 86 9.23 -25.31 -4.05
C ILE A 86 10.50 -25.85 -4.73
N ASN A 87 11.31 -24.96 -5.28
CA ASN A 87 12.56 -25.29 -5.95
C ASN A 87 13.70 -25.67 -4.99
N ASN A 88 13.49 -25.59 -3.67
CA ASN A 88 14.52 -25.77 -2.63
C ASN A 88 15.73 -24.86 -2.85
N GLU A 89 15.51 -23.61 -3.28
CA GLU A 89 16.57 -22.64 -3.46
C GLU A 89 17.19 -22.27 -2.11
N LYS A 90 18.51 -22.06 -2.10
CA LYS A 90 19.23 -21.72 -0.88
C LYS A 90 19.24 -20.23 -0.59
N GLU A 91 18.93 -19.41 -1.60
CA GLU A 91 18.97 -17.97 -1.51
C GLU A 91 17.73 -17.37 -2.21
N PHE A 92 17.23 -16.27 -1.67
CA PHE A 92 16.17 -15.47 -2.26
C PHE A 92 16.63 -14.03 -2.41
N SER A 93 16.70 -13.53 -3.63
CA SER A 93 17.18 -12.19 -3.92
C SER A 93 16.05 -11.14 -3.85
N ILE A 94 16.33 -10.05 -3.10
CA ILE A 94 15.51 -8.85 -3.01
C ILE A 94 16.25 -7.71 -3.71
N TRP A 95 15.55 -6.98 -4.58
CA TRP A 95 16.10 -5.83 -5.27
C TRP A 95 16.34 -4.66 -4.30
N GLY A 96 17.46 -3.98 -4.50
CA GLY A 96 17.87 -2.84 -3.68
C GLY A 96 18.49 -3.24 -2.35
N SER A 97 18.54 -2.30 -1.42
CA SER A 97 19.15 -2.48 -0.09
C SER A 97 18.23 -3.08 0.96
N GLY A 98 16.93 -3.17 0.70
CA GLY A 98 15.92 -3.55 1.67
C GLY A 98 15.60 -2.49 2.74
N LYS A 99 16.27 -1.35 2.73
CA LYS A 99 16.11 -0.28 3.73
C LYS A 99 14.84 0.59 3.59
N PRO A 100 14.29 0.81 2.37
CA PRO A 100 13.12 1.66 2.20
C PRO A 100 11.97 1.22 3.11
N LEU A 101 11.31 2.23 3.72
CA LEU A 101 10.16 2.04 4.61
C LEU A 101 8.87 2.16 3.82
N ARG A 102 7.93 1.27 4.08
CA ARG A 102 6.59 1.27 3.49
C ARG A 102 5.54 1.05 4.54
N GLU A 103 4.40 1.61 4.28
CA GLU A 103 3.17 1.37 5.02
C GLU A 103 2.26 0.48 4.17
N PHE A 104 1.60 -0.48 4.82
CA PHE A 104 0.67 -1.41 4.18
C PHE A 104 -0.65 -1.45 4.94
N LEU A 105 -1.75 -1.61 4.19
CA LEU A 105 -3.09 -1.75 4.74
C LEU A 105 -3.79 -2.97 4.10
N TYR A 106 -4.33 -3.84 4.94
CA TYR A 106 -5.10 -4.99 4.46
C TYR A 106 -6.39 -4.54 3.76
N VAL A 107 -6.73 -5.16 2.63
CA VAL A 107 -7.79 -4.68 1.74
C VAL A 107 -9.17 -4.64 2.41
N ASP A 108 -9.48 -5.57 3.33
CA ASP A 108 -10.75 -5.55 4.04
C ASP A 108 -10.84 -4.36 5.00
N ASP A 109 -9.73 -3.93 5.60
CA ASP A 109 -9.72 -2.73 6.43
C ASP A 109 -10.06 -1.47 5.61
N LEU A 110 -9.61 -1.37 4.36
CA LEU A 110 -10.09 -0.30 3.47
C LEU A 110 -11.60 -0.39 3.25
N SER A 111 -12.13 -1.58 3.00
CA SER A 111 -13.57 -1.78 2.82
C SER A 111 -14.36 -1.37 4.06
N MET A 112 -13.86 -1.72 5.25
CA MET A 112 -14.46 -1.30 6.52
C MET A 112 -14.36 0.20 6.75
N SER A 113 -13.29 0.87 6.29
CA SER A 113 -13.20 2.33 6.37
C SER A 113 -14.26 3.02 5.52
N ILE A 114 -14.55 2.49 4.33
CA ILE A 114 -15.61 3.00 3.45
C ILE A 114 -16.98 2.87 4.13
N LEU A 115 -17.28 1.71 4.71
CA LEU A 115 -18.53 1.50 5.46
C LEU A 115 -18.63 2.48 6.63
N HIS A 116 -17.57 2.63 7.40
CA HIS A 116 -17.51 3.57 8.52
C HIS A 116 -17.80 5.02 8.09
N ILE A 117 -17.21 5.47 6.97
CA ILE A 117 -17.42 6.81 6.41
C ILE A 117 -18.90 7.00 6.04
N ILE A 118 -19.51 6.01 5.38
CA ILE A 118 -20.92 6.07 4.96
C ILE A 118 -21.85 6.08 6.17
N GLU A 119 -21.67 5.17 7.12
CA GLU A 119 -22.53 5.03 8.30
C GLU A 119 -22.48 6.25 9.22
N ASN A 120 -21.32 6.90 9.31
CA ASN A 120 -21.15 8.10 10.13
C ASN A 120 -21.34 9.42 9.35
N GLN A 121 -21.77 9.36 8.09
CA GLN A 121 -22.05 10.52 7.23
C GLN A 121 -20.89 11.52 7.20
N ILE A 122 -19.65 11.00 7.08
CA ILE A 122 -18.45 11.83 7.00
C ILE A 122 -18.39 12.42 5.58
N GLU A 123 -18.32 13.75 5.45
CA GLU A 123 -18.39 14.47 4.18
C GLU A 123 -17.09 15.20 3.84
N ASP A 124 -15.98 14.84 4.47
CA ASP A 124 -14.67 15.41 4.14
C ASP A 124 -14.27 15.10 2.69
N ASP A 125 -13.77 16.12 2.00
CA ASP A 125 -13.37 16.04 0.59
C ASP A 125 -12.23 15.04 0.33
N LEU A 126 -11.22 15.01 1.22
CA LEU A 126 -10.01 14.20 1.07
C LEU A 126 -9.62 13.57 2.41
N ILE A 127 -9.49 12.24 2.42
CA ILE A 127 -9.19 11.46 3.63
C ILE A 127 -8.10 10.44 3.36
N ASN A 128 -7.00 10.50 4.10
CA ASN A 128 -5.97 9.47 4.12
C ASN A 128 -6.45 8.24 4.88
N ILE A 129 -6.23 7.06 4.30
CA ILE A 129 -6.57 5.76 4.91
C ILE A 129 -5.31 4.90 5.00
N GLY A 130 -4.71 4.83 6.17
CA GLY A 130 -3.49 4.07 6.43
C GLY A 130 -3.52 3.33 7.76
N SER A 131 -2.54 2.46 7.95
CA SER A 131 -2.33 1.76 9.22
C SER A 131 -1.59 2.62 10.25
N GLY A 132 -0.79 3.59 9.78
CA GLY A 132 0.13 4.35 10.62
C GLY A 132 1.39 3.58 10.99
N GLU A 133 1.59 2.36 10.47
CA GLU A 133 2.71 1.49 10.77
C GLU A 133 3.65 1.35 9.57
N GLU A 134 4.93 1.57 9.79
CA GLU A 134 5.97 1.41 8.77
C GLU A 134 6.79 0.16 9.00
N ILE A 135 7.19 -0.47 7.91
CA ILE A 135 8.11 -1.61 7.94
C ILE A 135 9.14 -1.46 6.82
N SER A 136 10.40 -1.88 7.06
CA SER A 136 11.40 -1.97 6.01
C SER A 136 11.08 -3.11 5.05
N ILE A 137 11.51 -3.00 3.79
CA ILE A 137 11.37 -4.11 2.83
C ILE A 137 12.10 -5.36 3.32
N TYR A 138 13.21 -5.17 4.06
CA TYR A 138 13.93 -6.28 4.70
C TYR A 138 13.06 -7.00 5.74
N ASP A 139 12.53 -6.26 6.73
CA ASP A 139 11.72 -6.86 7.80
C ASP A 139 10.43 -7.47 7.25
N LEU A 140 9.82 -6.83 6.25
CA LEU A 140 8.68 -7.40 5.53
C LEU A 140 9.02 -8.75 4.91
N SER A 141 10.19 -8.85 4.26
CA SER A 141 10.63 -10.09 3.63
C SER A 141 10.92 -11.19 4.65
N LEU A 142 11.45 -10.84 5.82
CA LEU A 142 11.62 -11.78 6.93
C LEU A 142 10.27 -12.30 7.46
N LYS A 143 9.27 -11.42 7.59
CA LYS A 143 7.92 -11.84 7.97
C LYS A 143 7.33 -12.82 6.95
N ILE A 144 7.42 -12.48 5.66
CA ILE A 144 6.94 -13.36 4.58
C ILE A 144 7.71 -14.69 4.59
N LYS A 145 9.04 -14.67 4.73
CA LYS A 145 9.88 -15.86 4.84
C LYS A 145 9.38 -16.80 5.95
N ASN A 146 9.08 -16.24 7.11
CA ASN A 146 8.61 -17.01 8.27
C ASN A 146 7.22 -17.61 8.02
N ILE A 147 6.29 -16.82 7.42
CA ILE A 147 4.93 -17.29 7.10
C ILE A 147 4.96 -18.42 6.06
N LEU A 148 5.84 -18.30 5.06
CA LEU A 148 6.00 -19.30 4.02
C LEU A 148 6.82 -20.54 4.49
N ASP A 149 7.49 -20.44 5.63
CA ASP A 149 8.48 -21.44 6.08
C ASP A 149 9.56 -21.70 5.00
N PHE A 150 10.09 -20.62 4.42
CA PHE A 150 11.19 -20.68 3.46
C PHE A 150 12.53 -20.80 4.22
N GLN A 151 13.33 -21.83 3.90
CA GLN A 151 14.57 -22.16 4.63
C GLN A 151 15.82 -21.49 4.05
N GLY A 152 15.75 -20.92 2.85
CA GLY A 152 16.88 -20.23 2.21
C GLY A 152 17.22 -18.89 2.87
N GLU A 153 18.36 -18.33 2.53
CA GLU A 153 18.80 -17.01 2.99
C GLU A 153 18.21 -15.87 2.13
N ILE A 154 17.98 -14.70 2.73
CA ILE A 154 17.61 -13.49 2.02
C ILE A 154 18.88 -12.74 1.67
N VAL A 155 19.11 -12.48 0.39
CA VAL A 155 20.23 -11.71 -0.14
C VAL A 155 19.73 -10.45 -0.85
N PHE A 156 20.57 -9.41 -0.93
CA PHE A 156 20.22 -8.13 -1.53
C PHE A 156 20.95 -7.91 -2.86
N ASP A 157 20.20 -7.61 -3.91
CA ASP A 157 20.78 -7.16 -5.18
C ASP A 157 20.84 -5.63 -5.18
N THR A 158 21.95 -5.09 -4.69
CA THR A 158 22.18 -3.64 -4.64
C THR A 158 22.55 -3.03 -6.00
N SER A 159 22.64 -3.83 -7.06
CA SER A 159 22.75 -3.31 -8.43
C SER A 159 21.44 -2.69 -8.92
N MET A 160 20.31 -3.09 -8.31
CA MET A 160 19.00 -2.53 -8.55
C MET A 160 18.75 -1.33 -7.64
N PRO A 161 18.12 -0.25 -8.14
CA PRO A 161 17.90 0.95 -7.35
C PRO A 161 16.87 0.72 -6.23
N ASP A 162 17.09 1.38 -5.10
CA ASP A 162 16.04 1.58 -4.10
C ASP A 162 14.97 2.52 -4.66
N GLY A 163 13.70 2.27 -4.33
CA GLY A 163 12.62 3.22 -4.58
C GLY A 163 12.65 4.39 -3.58
N ASN A 164 11.54 5.15 -3.50
CA ASN A 164 11.40 6.23 -2.53
C ASN A 164 11.79 5.73 -1.12
N PRO A 165 12.68 6.44 -0.38
CA PRO A 165 13.17 5.98 0.93
C PRO A 165 12.08 5.76 1.96
N ARG A 166 11.05 6.62 1.98
CA ARG A 166 9.97 6.56 2.97
C ARG A 166 8.65 7.05 2.38
N LYS A 167 7.56 6.37 2.71
CA LYS A 167 6.21 6.79 2.31
C LYS A 167 5.20 6.34 3.37
N LEU A 168 4.92 7.25 4.29
CA LEU A 168 3.91 7.11 5.34
C LEU A 168 2.86 8.21 5.16
N ILE A 169 1.59 7.88 5.21
CA ILE A 169 0.51 8.88 5.20
C ILE A 169 0.03 9.17 6.62
N ASP A 170 -0.43 10.38 6.86
CA ASP A 170 -1.04 10.78 8.13
C ASP A 170 -2.51 10.38 8.15
N SER A 171 -2.87 9.42 8.98
CA SER A 171 -4.24 8.94 9.16
C SER A 171 -4.96 9.57 10.35
N THR A 172 -4.43 10.67 10.91
CA THR A 172 -5.03 11.33 12.09
C THR A 172 -6.46 11.75 11.83
N LYS A 173 -6.80 12.21 10.62
CA LYS A 173 -8.15 12.64 10.26
C LYS A 173 -9.15 11.50 10.40
N ILE A 174 -8.95 10.38 9.72
CA ILE A 174 -9.88 9.23 9.82
C ILE A 174 -9.93 8.64 11.22
N ASN A 175 -8.79 8.64 11.94
CA ASN A 175 -8.75 8.21 13.33
C ASN A 175 -9.60 9.11 14.24
N SER A 176 -9.66 10.41 13.97
CA SER A 176 -10.49 11.35 14.74
C SER A 176 -11.99 11.10 14.56
N TYR A 177 -12.39 10.45 13.46
CA TYR A 177 -13.74 9.96 13.23
C TYR A 177 -14.02 8.58 13.86
N GLY A 178 -13.06 8.03 14.61
CA GLY A 178 -13.22 6.77 15.36
C GLY A 178 -12.85 5.50 14.58
N TRP A 179 -12.40 5.61 13.33
CA TRP A 179 -11.92 4.44 12.58
C TRP A 179 -10.44 4.15 12.83
N LYS A 180 -10.12 2.87 12.93
CA LYS A 180 -8.74 2.34 12.92
C LYS A 180 -8.75 0.99 12.21
N HIS A 181 -7.65 0.67 11.52
CA HIS A 181 -7.45 -0.66 10.97
C HIS A 181 -7.47 -1.71 12.10
N GLN A 182 -7.92 -2.91 11.79
CA GLN A 182 -8.07 -4.01 12.77
C GLN A 182 -7.16 -5.19 12.46
N THR A 183 -6.78 -5.37 11.20
CA THR A 183 -5.94 -6.49 10.76
C THR A 183 -4.47 -6.13 10.93
N SER A 184 -3.76 -6.88 11.77
CA SER A 184 -2.30 -6.73 11.88
C SER A 184 -1.60 -7.17 10.59
N LEU A 185 -0.38 -6.65 10.33
CA LEU A 185 0.38 -7.04 9.15
C LEU A 185 0.62 -8.56 9.09
N ASP A 186 0.95 -9.20 10.21
CA ASP A 186 1.20 -10.64 10.27
C ASP A 186 -0.06 -11.46 9.92
N GLU A 187 -1.21 -11.06 10.45
CA GLU A 187 -2.49 -11.69 10.14
C GLU A 187 -2.88 -11.51 8.67
N GLY A 188 -2.76 -10.29 8.16
CA GLY A 188 -3.07 -9.98 6.76
C GLY A 188 -2.15 -10.71 5.78
N LEU A 189 -0.84 -10.80 6.07
CA LEU A 189 0.11 -11.56 5.26
C LEU A 189 -0.24 -13.05 5.23
N LYS A 190 -0.61 -13.62 6.40
CA LYS A 190 -1.03 -15.02 6.47
C LYS A 190 -2.29 -15.26 5.63
N LYS A 191 -3.34 -14.46 5.80
CA LYS A 191 -4.59 -14.55 5.00
C LYS A 191 -4.30 -14.44 3.49
N THR A 192 -3.39 -13.53 3.11
CA THR A 192 -3.00 -13.32 1.72
C THR A 192 -2.29 -14.56 1.14
N TYR A 193 -1.40 -15.16 1.93
CA TYR A 193 -0.69 -16.38 1.50
C TYR A 193 -1.60 -17.60 1.47
N ASP A 194 -2.48 -17.78 2.46
CA ASP A 194 -3.47 -18.86 2.46
C ASP A 194 -4.35 -18.78 1.19
N TRP A 195 -4.84 -17.58 0.85
CA TRP A 195 -5.59 -17.36 -0.39
C TRP A 195 -4.78 -17.66 -1.66
N PHE A 196 -3.49 -17.25 -1.68
CA PHE A 196 -2.59 -17.54 -2.80
C PHE A 196 -2.44 -19.05 -3.01
N LEU A 197 -2.27 -19.82 -1.94
CA LEU A 197 -2.17 -21.29 -2.02
C LEU A 197 -3.42 -21.97 -2.59
N GLU A 198 -4.60 -21.44 -2.26
CA GLU A 198 -5.88 -21.99 -2.68
C GLU A 198 -6.24 -21.64 -4.14
N ASN A 199 -5.75 -20.51 -4.66
CA ASN A 199 -6.27 -19.94 -5.92
C ASN A 199 -5.23 -19.82 -7.03
N ILE A 200 -3.91 -19.81 -6.71
CA ILE A 200 -2.85 -19.50 -7.68
C ILE A 200 -1.73 -20.54 -7.69
N ALA A 201 -1.36 -21.11 -6.56
CA ALA A 201 -0.21 -22.03 -6.40
C ALA A 201 -0.42 -23.41 -7.04
#